data_261002658b184a6754788cb39cb09515
#
_entry.id   261002658b184a6754788cb39cb09515
#
_cell.length_a   1.000
_cell.length_b   1.000
_cell.length_c   1.000
_cell.angle_alpha   90.00
_cell.angle_beta   90.00
_cell.angle_gamma   90.00
#
_symmetry.space_group_name_H-M   'P 1'
#
loop_
_entity.id
_entity.type
_entity.pdbx_description
1 polymer ?
#
loop_
_entity_poly.entity_id
_entity_poly.type
_entity_poly.pdbx_seq_one_letter_code
_entity_poly.pdbx_strand_id
1 'polypeptide(L)'
;MGKATGFMDYDRQDKPAEDPKERIKHFKEFHTPLSKEEQELQGARCMACGVPFCQSGQMLMGMASGCPLHNLVPEWNDLIFQENWEEAYYRLKKTNNFPEFTSRVCPALCEAACT
;
A
#
# COMPACT_ATOMS: atom_id res chain seq x y z
N MET A 1 9.06 -5.96 12.93
CA MET A 1 9.56 -4.91 12.01
C MET A 1 9.93 -5.57 10.70
N GLY A 2 9.54 -4.96 9.59
CA GLY A 2 9.98 -5.40 8.27
C GLY A 2 11.51 -5.45 8.16
N LYS A 3 12.02 -5.93 7.06
CA LYS A 3 13.46 -5.99 6.82
C LYS A 3 14.00 -4.57 6.58
N ALA A 4 14.91 -4.09 7.42
CA ALA A 4 15.45 -2.72 7.35
C ALA A 4 16.07 -2.36 5.98
N THR A 5 16.54 -3.37 5.24
CA THR A 5 17.14 -3.24 3.91
C THR A 5 16.24 -3.76 2.78
N GLY A 6 14.99 -4.11 3.08
CA GLY A 6 14.10 -4.75 2.12
C GLY A 6 13.87 -3.94 0.84
N PHE A 7 13.83 -2.61 0.96
CA PHE A 7 13.72 -1.72 -0.20
C PHE A 7 14.94 -1.75 -1.13
N MET A 8 16.10 -2.26 -0.66
CA MET A 8 17.30 -2.46 -1.47
C MET A 8 17.37 -3.86 -2.07
N ASP A 9 16.71 -4.84 -1.42
CA ASP A 9 16.78 -6.25 -1.82
C ASP A 9 15.68 -6.64 -2.81
N TYR A 10 14.56 -5.94 -2.78
CA TYR A 10 13.38 -6.23 -3.60
C TYR A 10 12.96 -5.01 -4.41
N ASP A 11 12.78 -5.18 -5.70
CA ASP A 11 12.26 -4.13 -6.57
C ASP A 11 10.79 -3.82 -6.26
N ARG A 12 10.41 -2.57 -6.46
CA ARG A 12 9.01 -2.16 -6.36
C ARG A 12 8.21 -2.76 -7.52
N GLN A 13 7.11 -3.40 -7.19
CA GLN A 13 6.14 -3.90 -8.15
C GLN A 13 4.82 -3.15 -7.97
N ASP A 14 4.36 -2.53 -9.03
CA ASP A 14 3.03 -1.95 -9.07
C ASP A 14 2.02 -3.00 -9.56
N LYS A 15 0.79 -2.85 -9.12
CA LYS A 15 -0.32 -3.71 -9.54
C LYS A 15 -0.57 -3.56 -11.04
N PRO A 16 -0.39 -4.61 -11.85
CA PRO A 16 -0.59 -4.51 -13.29
C PRO A 16 -2.05 -4.23 -13.65
N ALA A 17 -2.25 -3.54 -14.76
CA ALA A 17 -3.56 -3.24 -15.31
C ALA A 17 -3.66 -3.77 -16.73
N GLU A 18 -4.87 -4.12 -17.16
CA GLU A 18 -5.15 -4.46 -18.55
C GLU A 18 -4.81 -3.31 -19.49
N ASP A 19 -4.50 -3.67 -20.76
CA ASP A 19 -4.29 -2.68 -21.80
C ASP A 19 -5.48 -1.72 -21.91
N PRO A 20 -5.26 -0.40 -22.00
CA PRO A 20 -6.35 0.57 -22.09
C PRO A 20 -7.38 0.29 -23.19
N LYS A 21 -6.95 -0.28 -24.32
CA LYS A 21 -7.85 -0.61 -25.44
C LYS A 21 -8.76 -1.82 -25.14
N GLU A 22 -8.33 -2.70 -24.23
CA GLU A 22 -9.15 -3.84 -23.83
C GLU A 22 -10.11 -3.46 -22.69
N ARG A 23 -9.62 -2.76 -21.67
CA ARG A 23 -10.45 -2.39 -20.51
C ARG A 23 -11.59 -1.42 -20.82
N ILE A 24 -11.53 -0.65 -21.90
CA ILE A 24 -12.65 0.19 -22.34
C ILE A 24 -13.83 -0.59 -22.90
N LYS A 25 -13.66 -1.89 -23.18
CA LYS A 25 -14.71 -2.76 -23.73
C LYS A 25 -15.64 -3.36 -22.67
N HIS A 26 -15.32 -3.17 -21.38
CA HIS A 26 -16.09 -3.76 -20.27
C HIS A 26 -16.03 -2.90 -19.01
N PHE A 27 -16.92 -3.19 -18.05
CA PHE A 27 -16.96 -2.54 -16.72
C PHE A 27 -16.47 -3.47 -15.60
N LYS A 28 -15.64 -4.47 -15.93
CA LYS A 28 -15.07 -5.39 -14.96
C LYS A 28 -13.82 -4.80 -14.30
N GLU A 29 -13.36 -5.45 -13.24
CA GLU A 29 -12.05 -5.16 -12.63
C GLU A 29 -10.95 -5.30 -13.70
N PHE A 30 -10.12 -4.27 -13.83
CA PHE A 30 -9.04 -4.24 -14.83
C PHE A 30 -7.63 -4.29 -14.21
N HIS A 31 -7.54 -4.28 -12.90
CA HIS A 31 -6.30 -4.52 -12.20
C HIS A 31 -6.17 -6.00 -11.84
N THR A 32 -5.00 -6.57 -12.10
CA THR A 32 -4.66 -7.92 -11.67
C THR A 32 -3.98 -7.84 -10.30
N PRO A 33 -4.50 -8.50 -9.26
CA PRO A 33 -3.85 -8.51 -7.96
C PRO A 33 -2.50 -9.23 -8.04
N LEU A 34 -1.54 -8.76 -7.28
CA LEU A 34 -0.28 -9.48 -7.07
C LEU A 34 -0.55 -10.80 -6.34
N SER A 35 0.29 -11.81 -6.56
CA SER A 35 0.24 -13.05 -5.79
C SER A 35 0.50 -12.79 -4.31
N LYS A 36 0.19 -13.78 -3.46
CA LYS A 36 0.42 -13.67 -2.03
C LYS A 36 1.89 -13.44 -1.72
N GLU A 37 2.76 -14.20 -2.36
CA GLU A 37 4.21 -14.13 -2.22
C GLU A 37 4.76 -12.77 -2.68
N GLU A 38 4.26 -12.25 -3.79
CA GLU A 38 4.64 -10.91 -4.27
C GLU A 38 4.21 -9.82 -3.30
N GLN A 39 3.03 -9.92 -2.71
CA GLN A 39 2.56 -8.96 -1.70
C GLN A 39 3.41 -9.01 -0.43
N GLU A 40 3.82 -10.19 0.02
CA GLU A 40 4.73 -10.37 1.15
C GLU A 40 6.08 -9.71 0.90
N LEU A 41 6.64 -9.88 -0.30
CA LEU A 41 7.88 -9.20 -0.70
C LEU A 41 7.73 -7.69 -0.78
N GLN A 42 6.59 -7.20 -1.27
CA GLN A 42 6.32 -5.76 -1.25
C GLN A 42 6.16 -5.21 0.18
N GLY A 43 5.55 -5.97 1.08
CA GLY A 43 5.50 -5.66 2.51
C GLY A 43 6.89 -5.58 3.14
N ALA A 44 7.80 -6.47 2.74
CA ALA A 44 9.19 -6.50 3.20
C ALA A 44 10.00 -5.24 2.84
N ARG A 45 9.59 -4.50 1.82
CA ARG A 45 10.25 -3.23 1.43
C ARG A 45 10.12 -2.13 2.48
N CYS A 46 9.14 -2.24 3.38
CA CYS A 46 8.92 -1.25 4.43
C CYS A 46 10.00 -1.30 5.50
N MET A 47 10.77 -0.24 5.64
CA MET A 47 11.81 -0.13 6.68
C MET A 47 11.29 0.42 8.02
N ALA A 48 9.98 0.56 8.19
CA ALA A 48 9.33 1.06 9.40
C ALA A 48 9.96 2.38 9.91
N CYS A 49 9.95 3.41 9.08
CA CYS A 49 10.53 4.72 9.38
C CYS A 49 10.03 5.26 10.73
N GLY A 50 10.92 5.87 11.51
CA GLY A 50 10.55 6.52 12.79
C GLY A 50 9.56 7.67 12.60
N VAL A 51 9.65 8.38 11.47
CA VAL A 51 8.66 9.36 11.02
C VAL A 51 8.15 8.90 9.64
N PRO A 52 7.12 8.06 9.59
CA PRO A 52 6.62 7.50 8.33
C PRO A 52 5.80 8.53 7.56
N PHE A 53 6.36 9.12 6.51
CA PHE A 53 5.65 10.09 5.66
C PHE A 53 4.40 9.48 5.03
N CYS A 54 4.43 8.19 4.68
CA CYS A 54 3.27 7.47 4.18
C CYS A 54 2.05 7.54 5.10
N GLN A 55 2.27 7.50 6.42
CA GLN A 55 1.23 7.57 7.45
C GLN A 55 0.96 8.99 7.95
N SER A 56 1.95 9.87 7.96
CA SER A 56 1.85 11.17 8.64
C SER A 56 0.80 12.10 8.03
N GLY A 57 0.57 12.00 6.72
CA GLY A 57 -0.45 12.79 6.02
C GLY A 57 -0.25 14.30 6.13
N GLN A 58 0.99 14.76 6.24
CA GLN A 58 1.30 16.18 6.40
C GLN A 58 0.90 16.98 5.15
N MET A 59 0.39 18.17 5.38
CA MET A 59 0.14 19.13 4.31
C MET A 59 1.40 19.89 3.97
N LEU A 60 1.90 19.74 2.76
CA LEU A 60 3.05 20.47 2.22
C LEU A 60 2.57 21.38 1.10
N MET A 61 2.73 22.69 1.26
CA MET A 61 2.30 23.69 0.27
C MET A 61 0.83 23.53 -0.18
N GLY A 62 -0.05 23.13 0.74
CA GLY A 62 -1.47 22.92 0.47
C GLY A 62 -1.83 21.57 -0.15
N MET A 63 -0.86 20.67 -0.34
CA MET A 63 -1.07 19.31 -0.85
C MET A 63 -0.80 18.27 0.23
N ALA A 64 -1.63 17.25 0.31
CA ALA A 64 -1.39 16.13 1.23
C ALA A 64 -0.20 15.29 0.77
N SER A 65 0.76 15.09 1.67
CA SER A 65 1.85 14.10 1.48
C SER A 65 1.56 12.91 2.38
N GLY A 66 1.38 11.72 1.80
CA GLY A 66 1.00 10.54 2.54
C GLY A 66 -0.50 10.42 2.81
N CYS A 67 -0.89 9.49 3.65
CA CYS A 67 -2.29 9.16 3.90
C CYS A 67 -2.98 10.21 4.79
N PRO A 68 -4.00 10.93 4.31
CA PRO A 68 -4.72 11.93 5.12
C PRO A 68 -5.56 11.32 6.25
N LEU A 69 -5.83 10.01 6.19
CA LEU A 69 -6.52 9.25 7.24
C LEU A 69 -5.55 8.65 8.27
N HIS A 70 -4.26 8.87 8.09
CA HIS A 70 -3.21 8.31 8.95
C HIS A 70 -3.26 6.79 9.07
N ASN A 71 -3.52 6.12 7.95
CA ASN A 71 -3.53 4.65 7.90
C ASN A 71 -2.19 4.08 8.39
N LEU A 72 -2.27 2.97 9.11
CA LEU A 72 -1.13 2.34 9.80
C LEU A 72 -0.24 1.54 8.83
N VAL A 73 0.25 2.22 7.79
CA VAL A 73 0.96 1.60 6.66
C VAL A 73 2.17 0.76 7.09
N PRO A 74 3.08 1.25 7.95
CA PRO A 74 4.21 0.42 8.37
C PRO A 74 3.81 -0.83 9.14
N GLU A 75 2.75 -0.74 9.97
CA GLU A 75 2.29 -1.86 10.77
C GLU A 75 1.74 -3.00 9.90
N TRP A 76 0.85 -2.70 8.96
CA TRP A 76 0.32 -3.78 8.12
C TRP A 76 1.34 -4.33 7.13
N ASN A 77 2.29 -3.52 6.65
CA ASN A 77 3.36 -4.02 5.81
C ASN A 77 4.23 -5.06 6.55
N ASP A 78 4.56 -4.78 7.81
CA ASP A 78 5.30 -5.71 8.66
C ASP A 78 4.51 -7.02 8.88
N LEU A 79 3.22 -6.90 9.18
CA LEU A 79 2.36 -8.07 9.41
C LEU A 79 2.18 -8.92 8.14
N ILE A 80 2.07 -8.30 6.96
CA ILE A 80 1.99 -9.01 5.69
C ILE A 80 3.31 -9.75 5.41
N PHE A 81 4.45 -9.12 5.66
CA PHE A 81 5.76 -9.77 5.53
C PHE A 81 5.92 -10.96 6.48
N GLN A 82 5.28 -10.92 7.65
CA GLN A 82 5.26 -12.02 8.61
C GLN A 82 4.14 -13.04 8.34
N GLU A 83 3.48 -12.95 7.21
CA GLU A 83 2.33 -13.81 6.82
C GLU A 83 1.13 -13.73 7.78
N ASN A 84 1.06 -12.71 8.63
CA ASN A 84 -0.04 -12.49 9.56
C ASN A 84 -1.13 -11.62 8.93
N TRP A 85 -1.82 -12.16 7.94
CA TRP A 85 -2.80 -11.47 7.12
C TRP A 85 -4.04 -11.04 7.90
N GLU A 86 -4.45 -11.82 8.88
CA GLU A 86 -5.62 -11.50 9.69
C GLU A 86 -5.39 -10.25 10.53
N GLU A 87 -4.27 -10.18 11.23
CA GLU A 87 -3.92 -9.00 12.02
C GLU A 87 -3.64 -7.78 11.13
N ALA A 88 -3.04 -7.98 9.95
CA ALA A 88 -2.86 -6.91 8.96
C ALA A 88 -4.22 -6.31 8.53
N TYR A 89 -5.23 -7.16 8.32
CA TYR A 89 -6.58 -6.71 8.03
C TYR A 89 -7.19 -5.91 9.19
N TYR A 90 -7.03 -6.36 10.43
CA TYR A 90 -7.50 -5.61 11.59
C TYR A 90 -6.80 -4.26 11.73
N ARG A 91 -5.51 -4.17 11.43
CA ARG A 91 -4.79 -2.89 11.41
C ARG A 91 -5.30 -1.95 10.32
N LEU A 92 -5.55 -2.46 9.14
CA LEU A 92 -6.15 -1.70 8.04
C LEU A 92 -7.53 -1.16 8.43
N LYS A 93 -8.37 -1.99 9.03
CA LYS A 93 -9.74 -1.63 9.45
C LYS A 93 -9.81 -0.57 10.54
N LYS A 94 -8.75 -0.34 11.30
CA LYS A 94 -8.74 0.69 12.38
C LYS A 94 -9.01 2.08 11.86
N THR A 95 -8.48 2.41 10.70
CA THR A 95 -8.53 3.76 10.11
C THR A 95 -9.21 3.79 8.76
N ASN A 96 -9.52 2.63 8.18
CA ASN A 96 -10.18 2.49 6.89
C ASN A 96 -11.33 1.47 6.99
N ASN A 97 -12.56 1.95 7.06
CA ASN A 97 -13.73 1.09 7.25
C ASN A 97 -14.14 0.31 6.00
N PHE A 98 -13.80 0.82 4.81
CA PHE A 98 -14.19 0.24 3.52
C PHE A 98 -12.97 0.09 2.58
N PRO A 99 -11.98 -0.75 2.94
CA PRO A 99 -10.77 -0.89 2.15
C PRO A 99 -11.01 -1.42 0.74
N GLU A 100 -12.05 -2.21 0.53
CA GLU A 100 -12.46 -2.72 -0.78
C GLU A 100 -12.86 -1.62 -1.77
N PHE A 101 -13.38 -0.51 -1.30
CA PHE A 101 -13.70 0.65 -2.13
C PHE A 101 -12.48 1.57 -2.27
N THR A 102 -11.84 1.91 -1.16
CA THR A 102 -10.69 2.83 -1.18
C THR A 102 -9.54 2.28 -2.01
N SER A 103 -9.31 0.98 -2.00
CA SER A 103 -8.25 0.35 -2.82
C SER A 103 -8.43 0.55 -4.34
N ARG A 104 -9.62 0.91 -4.78
CA ARG A 104 -9.94 1.12 -6.20
C ARG A 104 -9.97 2.59 -6.62
N VAL A 105 -10.19 3.50 -5.69
CA VAL A 105 -10.37 4.93 -5.99
C VAL A 105 -9.33 5.84 -5.35
N CYS A 106 -8.59 5.35 -4.36
CA CYS A 106 -7.56 6.12 -3.68
C CYS A 106 -6.36 6.36 -4.60
N PRO A 107 -5.86 7.61 -4.72
CA PRO A 107 -4.65 7.91 -5.49
C PRO A 107 -3.36 7.39 -4.84
N ALA A 108 -3.46 6.69 -3.71
CA ALA A 108 -2.34 6.07 -3.00
C ALA A 108 -1.21 7.04 -2.65
N LEU A 109 -1.54 8.19 -2.06
CA LEU A 109 -0.55 9.19 -1.63
C LEU A 109 0.51 8.61 -0.69
N CYS A 110 0.17 7.56 0.05
CA CYS A 110 1.10 6.84 0.90
C CYS A 110 2.23 6.16 0.10
N GLU A 111 1.95 5.67 -1.10
CA GLU A 111 2.95 5.06 -1.97
C GLU A 111 3.91 6.12 -2.54
N ALA A 112 3.36 7.27 -2.94
CA ALA A 112 4.16 8.38 -3.44
C ALA A 112 5.02 9.04 -2.35
N ALA A 113 4.62 8.94 -1.09
CA ALA A 113 5.35 9.49 0.06
C ALA A 113 6.43 8.55 0.61
N CYS A 114 6.50 7.31 0.12
CA CYS A 114 7.51 6.35 0.53
C CYS A 114 8.88 6.75 -0.06
N THR A 115 9.87 6.84 0.80
CA THR A 115 11.26 7.21 0.41
C THR A 115 12.06 6.02 -0.09
#